data_d63eab909f8e92422e840b1cac316f45
#
_entry.id   d63eab909f8e92422e840b1cac316f45
#
_cell.length_a   1.000
_cell.length_b   1.000
_cell.length_c   1.000
_cell.angle_alpha   90.00
_cell.angle_beta   90.00
_cell.angle_gamma   90.00
#
_symmetry.space_group_name_H-M   'P 1'
#
loop_
_entity.id
_entity.type
_entity.pdbx_description
1 polymer ?
#
loop_
_entity_poly.entity_id
_entity_poly.type
_entity_poly.pdbx_seq_one_letter_code
_entity_poly.pdbx_strand_id
1 'polypeptide(L)'
;MNYIDIVKQIVLKHVPKNEFAVFLFGSRAAGNANSLSDIDIGILGTEPLPISILVNLESDMEESIVPFKIDLIDFYQVDKAFKNEALSTIQIWNCPKNIKLN
;
A
#
# COMPACT_ATOMS: atom_id res chain seq x y z
N MET A 1 19.68 -2.91 -1.26
CA MET A 1 18.22 -2.84 -1.40
C MET A 1 17.58 -2.93 -0.03
N ASN A 2 16.71 -2.01 0.32
CA ASN A 2 16.02 -2.07 1.60
C ASN A 2 14.69 -2.84 1.47
N TYR A 3 14.11 -3.19 2.61
CA TYR A 3 12.89 -3.98 2.62
C TYR A 3 11.69 -3.25 2.00
N ILE A 4 11.65 -1.93 2.11
CA ILE A 4 10.57 -1.12 1.51
C ILE A 4 10.60 -1.26 -0.02
N ASP A 5 11.78 -1.27 -0.62
CA ASP A 5 11.92 -1.45 -2.07
C ASP A 5 11.43 -2.83 -2.51
N ILE A 6 11.70 -3.85 -1.71
CA ILE A 6 11.20 -5.21 -2.00
C ILE A 6 9.68 -5.23 -1.97
N VAL A 7 9.08 -4.64 -0.93
CA VAL A 7 7.62 -4.55 -0.81
C VAL A 7 7.02 -3.80 -2.01
N LYS A 8 7.62 -2.66 -2.35
CA LYS A 8 7.17 -1.87 -3.49
C LYS A 8 7.16 -2.67 -4.79
N GLN A 9 8.22 -3.40 -5.06
CA GLN A 9 8.32 -4.22 -6.26
C GLN A 9 7.24 -5.30 -6.30
N ILE A 10 6.99 -5.96 -5.18
CA ILE A 10 5.97 -7.00 -5.10
C ILE A 10 4.58 -6.42 -5.37
N VAL A 11 4.24 -5.30 -4.71
CA VAL A 11 2.93 -4.69 -4.89
C VAL A 11 2.72 -4.23 -6.33
N LEU A 12 3.70 -3.55 -6.90
CA LEU A 12 3.57 -3.02 -8.26
C LEU A 12 3.56 -4.12 -9.33
N LYS A 13 4.07 -5.30 -9.00
CA LYS A 13 3.99 -6.45 -9.90
C LYS A 13 2.56 -6.98 -10.04
N HIS A 14 1.79 -6.94 -8.97
CA HIS A 14 0.46 -7.54 -8.92
C HIS A 14 -0.68 -6.55 -9.21
N VAL A 15 -0.52 -5.29 -8.84
CA VAL A 15 -1.59 -4.30 -8.93
C VAL A 15 -1.57 -3.62 -10.31
N PRO A 16 -2.72 -3.58 -11.02
CA PRO A 16 -2.79 -2.86 -12.30
C PRO A 16 -2.51 -1.37 -12.11
N LYS A 17 -1.42 -0.88 -12.69
CA LYS A 17 -0.93 0.48 -12.46
C LYS A 17 -1.82 1.57 -13.03
N ASN A 18 -2.60 1.25 -14.06
CA ASN A 18 -3.51 2.22 -14.68
C ASN A 18 -4.89 2.26 -14.02
N GLU A 19 -5.14 1.40 -13.05
CA GLU A 19 -6.44 1.31 -12.38
C GLU A 19 -6.37 1.66 -10.90
N PHE A 20 -5.20 1.53 -10.27
CA PHE A 20 -5.07 1.71 -8.82
C PHE A 20 -3.89 2.60 -8.48
N ALA A 21 -4.10 3.49 -7.51
CA ALA A 21 -3.01 4.17 -6.83
C ALA A 21 -2.45 3.25 -5.74
N VAL A 22 -1.15 3.33 -5.53
CA VAL A 22 -0.45 2.57 -4.50
C VAL A 22 0.44 3.53 -3.72
N PHE A 23 0.40 3.45 -2.40
CA PHE A 23 1.17 4.38 -1.56
C PHE A 23 1.52 3.76 -0.22
N LEU A 24 2.62 4.22 0.32
CA LEU A 24 3.03 3.91 1.69
C LEU A 24 2.37 4.94 2.61
N PHE A 25 1.78 4.49 3.72
CA PHE A 25 1.19 5.40 4.70
C PHE A 25 1.61 4.97 6.11
N GLY A 26 1.04 5.61 7.12
CA GLY A 26 1.36 5.26 8.49
C GLY A 26 2.72 5.78 8.95
N SER A 27 3.27 5.19 10.01
CA SER A 27 4.46 5.71 10.67
C SER A 27 5.70 5.74 9.77
N ARG A 28 5.85 4.77 8.86
CA ARG A 28 7.00 4.75 7.95
C ARG A 28 6.94 5.87 6.91
N ALA A 29 5.74 6.24 6.48
CA ALA A 29 5.57 7.38 5.56
C ALA A 29 5.81 8.70 6.28
N ALA A 30 5.42 8.79 7.55
CA ALA A 30 5.55 10.00 8.35
C ALA A 30 6.98 10.23 8.87
N GLY A 31 7.86 9.25 8.74
CA GLY A 31 9.24 9.37 9.20
C GLY A 31 9.45 9.19 10.69
N ASN A 32 8.43 8.71 11.41
CA ASN A 32 8.54 8.47 12.87
C ASN A 32 8.48 6.98 13.22
N ALA A 33 8.75 6.11 12.25
CA ALA A 33 8.81 4.67 12.46
C ALA A 33 10.14 4.28 13.09
N ASN A 34 10.11 3.21 13.87
CA ASN A 34 11.32 2.52 14.30
C ASN A 34 11.53 1.26 13.45
N SER A 35 12.62 0.53 13.71
CA SER A 35 12.96 -0.64 12.91
C SER A 35 11.95 -1.80 13.02
N LEU A 36 11.05 -1.76 13.99
CA LEU A 36 10.04 -2.79 14.21
C LEU A 36 8.64 -2.39 13.76
N SER A 37 8.49 -1.19 13.20
CA SER A 37 7.18 -0.71 12.76
C SER A 37 6.65 -1.51 11.58
N ASP A 38 5.33 -1.72 11.56
CA ASP A 38 4.64 -2.34 10.44
C ASP A 38 4.82 -1.51 9.16
N ILE A 39 4.69 -2.16 8.04
CA ILE A 39 4.69 -1.49 6.73
C ILE A 39 3.24 -1.41 6.26
N ASP A 40 2.71 -0.19 6.18
CA ASP A 40 1.31 0.05 5.82
C ASP A 40 1.22 0.49 4.37
N ILE A 41 0.54 -0.31 3.55
CA ILE A 41 0.38 -0.06 2.12
C ILE A 41 -1.08 0.19 1.81
N GLY A 42 -1.36 1.33 1.17
CA GLY A 42 -2.69 1.66 0.70
C GLY A 42 -2.83 1.43 -0.80
N ILE A 43 -3.99 0.92 -1.19
CA ILE A 43 -4.34 0.71 -2.60
C ILE A 43 -5.70 1.33 -2.82
N LEU A 44 -5.81 2.25 -3.78
CA LEU A 44 -7.05 2.97 -4.04
C LEU A 44 -7.38 2.97 -5.53
N GLY A 45 -8.54 2.43 -5.86
CA GLY A 45 -9.10 2.48 -7.20
C GLY A 45 -10.52 3.04 -7.17
N THR A 46 -11.17 3.02 -8.33
CA THR A 46 -12.59 3.38 -8.46
C THR A 46 -13.50 2.21 -8.14
N GLU A 47 -12.92 1.05 -7.88
CA GLU A 47 -13.61 -0.18 -7.50
C GLU A 47 -12.79 -0.89 -6.42
N PRO A 48 -13.40 -1.83 -5.70
CA PRO A 48 -12.63 -2.62 -4.72
C PRO A 48 -11.52 -3.40 -5.39
N LEU A 49 -10.43 -3.61 -4.66
CA LEU A 49 -9.35 -4.47 -5.14
C LEU A 49 -9.85 -5.91 -5.28
N PRO A 50 -9.68 -6.55 -6.44
CA PRO A 50 -10.09 -7.94 -6.60
C PRO A 50 -9.42 -8.86 -5.59
N ILE A 51 -10.20 -9.78 -5.03
CA ILE A 51 -9.71 -10.72 -4.02
C ILE A 51 -8.54 -11.55 -4.55
N SER A 52 -8.58 -11.94 -5.83
CA SER A 52 -7.49 -12.73 -6.42
C SER A 52 -6.15 -11.99 -6.38
N ILE A 53 -6.18 -10.67 -6.60
CA ILE A 53 -4.96 -9.87 -6.53
C ILE A 53 -4.46 -9.80 -5.08
N LEU A 54 -5.38 -9.57 -4.14
CA LEU A 54 -5.02 -9.50 -2.72
C LEU A 54 -4.40 -10.80 -2.23
N VAL A 55 -5.00 -11.93 -2.57
CA VAL A 55 -4.49 -13.25 -2.16
C VAL A 55 -3.09 -13.49 -2.71
N ASN A 56 -2.87 -13.18 -3.98
CA ASN A 56 -1.55 -13.36 -4.59
C ASN A 56 -0.50 -12.43 -3.98
N LEU A 57 -0.89 -11.20 -3.68
CA LEU A 57 -0.02 -10.25 -2.99
C LEU A 57 0.39 -10.78 -1.62
N GLU A 58 -0.57 -11.21 -0.82
CA GLU A 58 -0.29 -11.71 0.53
C GLU A 58 0.60 -12.95 0.48
N SER A 59 0.38 -13.83 -0.50
CA SER A 59 1.21 -15.00 -0.67
C SER A 59 2.66 -14.63 -0.98
N ASP A 60 2.88 -13.72 -1.92
CA ASP A 60 4.23 -13.27 -2.26
C ASP A 60 4.92 -12.54 -1.10
N MET A 61 4.16 -11.78 -0.32
CA MET A 61 4.71 -11.11 0.87
C MET A 61 5.18 -12.12 1.91
N GLU A 62 4.39 -13.17 2.16
CA GLU A 62 4.76 -14.22 3.10
C GLU A 62 6.01 -14.97 2.67
N GLU A 63 6.19 -15.17 1.37
CA GLU A 63 7.36 -15.87 0.83
C GLU A 63 8.59 -14.97 0.71
N SER A 64 8.43 -13.67 0.91
CA SER A 64 9.54 -12.73 0.79
C SER A 64 10.45 -12.78 2.01
N ILE A 65 11.63 -12.15 1.87
CA ILE A 65 12.59 -12.04 2.99
C ILE A 65 12.26 -10.90 3.95
N VAL A 66 11.16 -10.18 3.71
CA VAL A 66 10.78 -9.03 4.56
C VAL A 66 10.35 -9.54 5.93
N PRO A 67 11.03 -9.12 7.01
CA PRO A 67 10.75 -9.66 8.34
C PRO A 67 9.69 -8.89 9.12
N PHE A 68 9.07 -7.86 8.50
CA PHE A 68 8.09 -7.01 9.16
C PHE A 68 6.69 -7.38 8.73
N LYS A 69 5.73 -7.09 9.61
CA LYS A 69 4.32 -7.20 9.25
C LYS A 69 3.99 -6.19 8.16
N ILE A 70 3.27 -6.64 7.14
CA ILE A 70 2.84 -5.79 6.03
C ILE A 70 1.31 -5.77 6.04
N ASP A 71 0.72 -4.58 6.19
CA ASP A 71 -0.72 -4.38 6.15
C ASP A 71 -1.09 -3.80 4.78
N LEU A 72 -1.91 -4.56 4.04
CA LEU A 72 -2.44 -4.15 2.75
C LEU A 72 -3.88 -3.70 2.94
N ILE A 73 -4.14 -2.43 2.73
CA ILE A 73 -5.46 -1.83 2.97
C ILE A 73 -6.07 -1.36 1.66
N ASP A 74 -7.26 -1.84 1.36
CA ASP A 74 -8.05 -1.37 0.23
C ASP A 74 -8.80 -0.11 0.64
N PHE A 75 -8.33 1.04 0.17
CA PHE A 75 -8.89 2.36 0.56
C PHE A 75 -10.25 2.64 -0.05
N TYR A 76 -10.70 1.84 -0.98
CA TYR A 76 -12.08 1.94 -1.48
C TYR A 76 -13.10 1.64 -0.37
N GLN A 77 -12.72 0.78 0.57
CA GLN A 77 -13.63 0.27 1.60
C GLN A 77 -13.47 0.91 2.97
N VAL A 78 -12.52 1.82 3.13
CA VAL A 78 -12.30 2.47 4.44
C VAL A 78 -13.25 3.67 4.58
N ASP A 79 -13.54 4.05 5.83
CA ASP A 79 -14.37 5.21 6.07
C ASP A 79 -13.61 6.51 5.77
N LYS A 80 -14.39 7.60 5.64
CA LYS A 80 -13.83 8.88 5.22
C LYS A 80 -12.86 9.46 6.24
N ALA A 81 -13.13 9.31 7.53
CA ALA A 81 -12.26 9.84 8.58
C ALA A 81 -10.90 9.16 8.56
N PHE A 82 -10.87 7.83 8.47
CA PHE A 82 -9.62 7.09 8.36
C PHE A 82 -8.85 7.48 7.09
N LYS A 83 -9.57 7.57 5.96
CA LYS A 83 -8.96 7.92 4.68
C LYS A 83 -8.29 9.30 4.74
N ASN A 84 -8.99 10.30 5.26
CA ASN A 84 -8.45 11.66 5.34
C ASN A 84 -7.20 11.72 6.20
N GLU A 85 -7.20 11.04 7.35
CA GLU A 85 -6.04 11.03 8.22
C GLU A 85 -4.87 10.28 7.60
N ALA A 86 -5.13 9.10 7.03
CA ALA A 86 -4.07 8.30 6.41
C ALA A 86 -3.42 9.02 5.24
N LEU A 87 -4.20 9.72 4.42
CA LEU A 87 -3.69 10.43 3.25
C LEU A 87 -2.98 11.73 3.57
N SER A 88 -2.99 12.17 4.83
CA SER A 88 -2.32 13.43 5.22
C SER A 88 -0.80 13.36 5.06
N THR A 89 -0.21 12.17 5.20
CA THR A 89 1.23 11.96 5.00
C THR A 89 1.45 10.61 4.36
N ILE A 90 1.75 10.62 3.06
CA ILE A 90 1.96 9.39 2.30
C ILE A 90 3.17 9.53 1.38
N GLN A 91 3.69 8.39 0.95
CA GLN A 91 4.68 8.32 -0.12
C GLN A 91 4.04 7.58 -1.29
N ILE A 92 3.83 8.28 -2.39
CA ILE A 92 3.14 7.73 -3.56
C ILE A 92 4.11 6.86 -4.34
N TRP A 93 3.69 5.61 -4.60
CA TRP A 93 4.44 4.69 -5.43
C TRP A 93 3.90 4.62 -6.85
N ASN A 94 2.59 4.80 -6.99
CA ASN A 94 1.92 4.85 -8.28
C ASN A 94 0.61 5.62 -8.13
N CYS A 95 0.30 6.49 -9.08
CA CYS A 95 -0.98 7.21 -9.06
C CYS A 95 -1.46 7.46 -10.49
N PRO A 96 -2.45 6.70 -10.96
CA PRO A 96 -3.02 6.94 -12.28
C PRO A 96 -3.81 8.25 -12.31
N LYS A 97 -4.01 8.81 -13.50
CA LYS A 97 -4.60 10.15 -13.67
C LYS A 97 -6.02 10.26 -13.15
N ASN A 98 -6.78 9.17 -13.16
CA ASN A 98 -8.17 9.15 -12.73
C ASN A 98 -8.37 8.97 -11.22
N ILE A 99 -7.28 8.84 -10.46
CA ILE A 99 -7.33 8.66 -9.01
C ILE A 99 -6.75 9.89 -8.33
N LYS A 100 -7.46 10.40 -7.34
CA LYS A 100 -7.00 11.54 -6.53
C LYS A 100 -6.68 11.05 -5.12
N LEU A 101 -5.49 11.40 -4.64
CA LEU A 101 -5.01 11.04 -3.29
C LEU A 101 -5.08 12.22 -2.31
N ASN A 102 -5.67 13.32 -2.70
CA ASN A 102 -5.80 14.50 -1.84
C ASN A 102 -7.16 15.18 -2.02
#